data_16dbb99f26bd6294d9ba7692fdcc9da3
#
_entry.id   16dbb99f26bd6294d9ba7692fdcc9da3
#
_cell.length_a   1.000
_cell.length_b   1.000
_cell.length_c   1.000
_cell.angle_alpha   90.00
_cell.angle_beta   90.00
_cell.angle_gamma   90.00
#
_symmetry.space_group_name_H-M   'P 1'
#
loop_
_entity.id
_entity.type
_entity.pdbx_description
1 polymer ?
#
loop_
_entity_poly.entity_id
_entity_poly.type
_entity_poly.pdbx_seq_one_letter_code
_entity_poly.pdbx_strand_id
1 'polypeptide(L)'
;MAGLILCVFFLCLVPLLYLARYDVPCADDYIYGTPAHLALVHGGDLGDAISAALKHTASVYRTWQGSYTAVFLMCLQPAVFSESFYWLTAWLMSASLFGGLFTLCLCLMNRVFGLPRHMGNALAGMVGILYLLLMPYPSETLYWYNGCIYYTFFHGFAMLAVALSISTAREGGIYRITGLSLLAAFLGGGNLVTGLTLCLLALSGVVLLLLQKNAAALRRLLIPILVLMICFCINVFAPGYDMRQMDVNHVPDAVSAVTESFRKGFEYAIFWCRLPVLGGLLVLGLLFWAALPGCPFHFRFPGLVSLWSYCLFSAMFCPSMYAQGWEGPGRLQNIVFCSYLLLIALNLFYWMGWLRQRGEAKETAVGPRLLPTLVALALCPVLLAASAMLRGGISLASAYTALSRGQAAVYYQEAQARLVILKDPSIRVAELKPYSDPPYLLFFDDLYDDPDAWQNRDMANYYEKEQVILVPQETA
;
A
#
# COMPACT_ATOMS: atom_id res chain seq x y z
N MET A 1 -11.38 -24.11 -7.56
CA MET A 1 -10.12 -23.70 -6.95
C MET A 1 -9.99 -22.20 -6.73
N ALA A 2 -10.13 -21.35 -7.76
CA ALA A 2 -10.14 -19.91 -7.55
C ALA A 2 -11.16 -19.45 -6.48
N GLY A 3 -12.36 -20.07 -6.46
CA GLY A 3 -13.36 -19.82 -5.43
C GLY A 3 -12.88 -20.14 -4.00
N LEU A 4 -12.14 -21.23 -3.82
CA LEU A 4 -11.55 -21.58 -2.51
C LEU A 4 -10.50 -20.54 -2.08
N ILE A 5 -9.61 -20.12 -2.99
CA ILE A 5 -8.62 -19.08 -2.72
C ILE A 5 -9.32 -17.77 -2.32
N LEU A 6 -10.39 -17.40 -3.03
CA LEU A 6 -11.17 -16.21 -2.68
C LEU A 6 -11.85 -16.34 -1.31
N CYS A 7 -12.42 -17.50 -0.99
CA CYS A 7 -12.98 -17.74 0.36
C CYS A 7 -11.92 -17.56 1.44
N VAL A 8 -10.73 -18.14 1.27
CA VAL A 8 -9.63 -17.98 2.23
C VAL A 8 -9.17 -16.52 2.31
N PHE A 9 -9.08 -15.81 1.17
CA PHE A 9 -8.76 -14.39 1.15
C PHE A 9 -9.74 -13.56 2.00
N PHE A 10 -11.05 -13.77 1.80
CA PHE A 10 -12.06 -13.06 2.61
C PHE A 10 -12.04 -13.47 4.09
N LEU A 11 -11.79 -14.74 4.39
CA LEU A 11 -11.62 -15.19 5.78
C LEU A 11 -10.41 -14.53 6.46
N CYS A 12 -9.35 -14.20 5.72
CA CYS A 12 -8.22 -13.42 6.23
C CYS A 12 -8.54 -11.93 6.36
N LEU A 13 -9.31 -11.36 5.43
CA LEU A 13 -9.59 -9.91 5.38
C LEU A 13 -10.65 -9.50 6.40
N VAL A 14 -11.73 -10.28 6.56
CA VAL A 14 -12.88 -9.90 7.41
C VAL A 14 -12.51 -9.61 8.86
N PRO A 15 -11.67 -10.42 9.56
CA PRO A 15 -11.26 -10.09 10.93
C PRO A 15 -10.50 -8.78 11.05
N LEU A 16 -9.67 -8.42 10.04
CA LEU A 16 -8.94 -7.15 10.02
C LEU A 16 -9.90 -5.97 9.85
N LEU A 17 -10.87 -6.07 8.94
CA LEU A 17 -11.90 -5.05 8.77
C LEU A 17 -12.83 -4.93 10.00
N TYR A 18 -13.11 -6.04 10.69
CA TYR A 18 -13.88 -6.02 11.91
C TYR A 18 -13.11 -5.36 13.07
N LEU A 19 -11.78 -5.57 13.14
CA LEU A 19 -10.91 -4.94 14.14
C LEU A 19 -10.90 -3.40 14.00
N ALA A 20 -11.04 -2.88 12.77
CA ALA A 20 -11.03 -1.44 12.50
C ALA A 20 -12.07 -0.62 13.28
N ARG A 21 -13.14 -1.27 13.78
CA ARG A 21 -14.15 -0.60 14.65
C ARG A 21 -13.58 -0.03 15.95
N TYR A 22 -12.39 -0.49 16.33
CA TYR A 22 -11.68 -0.07 17.54
C TYR A 22 -10.50 0.86 17.22
N ASP A 23 -10.38 1.27 15.95
CA ASP A 23 -9.31 2.13 15.48
C ASP A 23 -9.53 3.60 15.84
N VAL A 24 -8.45 4.32 16.13
CA VAL A 24 -8.49 5.72 16.57
C VAL A 24 -7.35 6.51 15.92
N PRO A 25 -7.53 7.84 15.68
CA PRO A 25 -6.49 8.68 15.11
C PRO A 25 -5.26 8.79 16.02
N CYS A 26 -4.08 8.88 15.42
CA CYS A 26 -2.83 9.01 16.14
C CYS A 26 -1.76 9.77 15.33
N ALA A 27 -0.69 10.19 15.99
CA ALA A 27 0.49 10.79 15.36
C ALA A 27 0.15 11.92 14.36
N ASP A 28 0.68 11.84 13.13
CA ASP A 28 0.51 12.84 12.07
C ASP A 28 -0.95 13.12 11.69
N ASP A 29 -1.92 12.29 12.09
CA ASP A 29 -3.34 12.55 11.82
C ASP A 29 -3.79 13.89 12.40
N TYR A 30 -3.24 14.28 13.53
CA TYR A 30 -3.59 15.54 14.18
C TYR A 30 -3.04 16.74 13.41
N ILE A 31 -1.75 16.77 13.07
CA ILE A 31 -1.16 17.94 12.38
C ILE A 31 -1.82 18.20 11.02
N TYR A 32 -2.02 17.14 10.22
CA TYR A 32 -2.65 17.30 8.91
C TYR A 32 -4.15 17.57 9.00
N GLY A 33 -4.84 16.97 9.98
CA GLY A 33 -6.27 17.14 10.19
C GLY A 33 -6.68 18.50 10.78
N THR A 34 -5.83 19.13 11.58
CA THR A 34 -6.14 20.34 12.36
C THR A 34 -6.78 21.46 11.53
N PRO A 35 -6.27 21.88 10.36
CA PRO A 35 -6.87 23.01 9.66
C PRO A 35 -8.32 22.77 9.21
N ALA A 36 -8.62 21.58 8.72
CA ALA A 36 -9.97 21.24 8.28
C ALA A 36 -10.90 20.97 9.48
N HIS A 37 -10.37 20.34 10.54
CA HIS A 37 -11.12 20.11 11.79
C HIS A 37 -11.56 21.43 12.44
N LEU A 38 -10.64 22.35 12.65
CA LEU A 38 -10.95 23.65 13.25
C LEU A 38 -11.95 24.47 12.41
N ALA A 39 -11.86 24.40 11.08
CA ALA A 39 -12.83 25.04 10.21
C ALA A 39 -14.26 24.54 10.49
N LEU A 40 -14.43 23.23 10.72
CA LEU A 40 -15.74 22.63 11.06
C LEU A 40 -16.17 22.94 12.49
N VAL A 41 -15.28 22.84 13.46
CA VAL A 41 -15.57 23.11 14.90
C VAL A 41 -16.00 24.57 15.10
N HIS A 42 -15.43 25.51 14.37
CA HIS A 42 -15.79 26.93 14.43
C HIS A 42 -17.05 27.28 13.62
N GLY A 43 -17.83 26.29 13.22
CA GLY A 43 -19.12 26.48 12.57
C GLY A 43 -19.07 26.66 11.05
N GLY A 44 -17.93 26.39 10.42
CA GLY A 44 -17.77 26.34 8.97
C GLY A 44 -18.43 25.10 8.34
N ASP A 45 -18.57 25.13 7.03
CA ASP A 45 -19.12 24.04 6.26
C ASP A 45 -18.03 23.16 5.59
N LEU A 46 -18.45 22.17 4.79
CA LEU A 46 -17.54 21.31 4.03
C LEU A 46 -16.63 22.12 3.07
N GLY A 47 -17.14 23.22 2.49
CA GLY A 47 -16.36 24.08 1.60
C GLY A 47 -15.24 24.78 2.36
N ASP A 48 -15.50 25.22 3.61
CA ASP A 48 -14.49 25.81 4.50
C ASP A 48 -13.41 24.79 4.88
N ALA A 49 -13.81 23.57 5.21
CA ALA A 49 -12.87 22.49 5.49
C ALA A 49 -11.98 22.15 4.27
N ILE A 50 -12.56 22.05 3.07
CA ILE A 50 -11.81 21.86 1.83
C ILE A 50 -10.87 23.04 1.54
N SER A 51 -11.33 24.28 1.75
CA SER A 51 -10.49 25.48 1.57
C SER A 51 -9.31 25.48 2.54
N ALA A 52 -9.53 25.12 3.81
CA ALA A 52 -8.49 24.99 4.82
C ALA A 52 -7.47 23.89 4.43
N ALA A 53 -7.94 22.72 3.99
CA ALA A 53 -7.11 21.63 3.49
C ALA A 53 -6.24 22.06 2.28
N LEU A 54 -6.80 22.80 1.32
CA LEU A 54 -6.05 23.31 0.17
C LEU A 54 -4.97 24.33 0.58
N LYS A 55 -5.29 25.24 1.50
CA LYS A 55 -4.33 26.22 2.04
C LYS A 55 -3.19 25.52 2.77
N HIS A 56 -3.50 24.53 3.60
CA HIS A 56 -2.50 23.74 4.31
C HIS A 56 -1.63 22.95 3.33
N THR A 57 -2.23 22.31 2.33
CA THR A 57 -1.49 21.61 1.25
C THR A 57 -0.51 22.54 0.54
N ALA A 58 -0.94 23.76 0.21
CA ALA A 58 -0.07 24.75 -0.42
C ALA A 58 1.06 25.23 0.50
N SER A 59 0.85 25.26 1.80
CA SER A 59 1.90 25.54 2.80
C SER A 59 2.90 24.39 2.86
N VAL A 60 2.45 23.15 3.04
CA VAL A 60 3.29 21.95 3.11
C VAL A 60 4.11 21.76 1.84
N TYR A 61 3.53 22.07 0.65
CA TYR A 61 4.25 22.04 -0.62
C TYR A 61 5.48 22.96 -0.64
N ARG A 62 5.42 24.09 0.05
CA ARG A 62 6.51 25.07 0.10
C ARG A 62 7.52 24.77 1.22
N THR A 63 7.09 24.11 2.31
CA THR A 63 7.88 24.02 3.54
C THR A 63 8.33 22.61 3.90
N TRP A 64 7.70 21.55 3.30
CA TRP A 64 7.97 20.18 3.77
C TRP A 64 8.07 19.13 2.67
N GLN A 65 7.04 19.01 1.79
CA GLN A 65 7.01 17.96 0.77
C GLN A 65 6.09 18.31 -0.41
N GLY A 66 6.47 17.80 -1.60
CA GLY A 66 5.76 18.07 -2.84
C GLY A 66 4.53 17.19 -3.12
N SER A 67 4.21 16.24 -2.26
CA SER A 67 3.15 15.23 -2.49
C SER A 67 1.74 15.83 -2.29
N TYR A 68 1.40 16.82 -3.10
CA TYR A 68 0.23 17.69 -2.90
C TYR A 68 -1.10 16.93 -2.88
N THR A 69 -1.28 15.88 -3.69
CA THR A 69 -2.53 15.11 -3.68
C THR A 69 -2.65 14.27 -2.40
N ALA A 70 -1.54 13.69 -1.94
CA ALA A 70 -1.52 12.90 -0.73
C ALA A 70 -1.76 13.79 0.50
N VAL A 71 -1.08 14.94 0.59
CA VAL A 71 -1.26 15.91 1.69
C VAL A 71 -2.69 16.41 1.75
N PHE A 72 -3.30 16.72 0.60
CA PHE A 72 -4.71 17.12 0.56
C PHE A 72 -5.64 16.05 1.16
N LEU A 73 -5.41 14.78 0.84
CA LEU A 73 -6.18 13.68 1.43
C LEU A 73 -5.90 13.48 2.92
N MET A 74 -4.66 13.69 3.37
CA MET A 74 -4.29 13.65 4.79
C MET A 74 -5.08 14.68 5.61
N CYS A 75 -5.30 15.88 5.06
CA CYS A 75 -6.09 16.92 5.71
C CYS A 75 -7.59 16.58 5.85
N LEU A 76 -8.10 15.66 5.05
CA LEU A 76 -9.51 15.27 5.02
C LEU A 76 -9.73 13.84 5.53
N GLN A 77 -8.94 13.43 6.50
CA GLN A 77 -9.09 12.12 7.15
C GLN A 77 -10.47 11.96 7.81
N PRO A 78 -10.98 10.73 7.98
CA PRO A 78 -12.32 10.50 8.53
C PRO A 78 -12.57 11.14 9.89
N ALA A 79 -11.56 11.18 10.79
CA ALA A 79 -11.71 11.76 12.11
C ALA A 79 -11.93 13.28 12.12
N VAL A 80 -11.56 13.99 11.07
CA VAL A 80 -11.85 15.43 10.90
C VAL A 80 -13.35 15.70 10.95
N PHE A 81 -14.16 14.79 10.40
CA PHE A 81 -15.61 14.88 10.39
C PHE A 81 -16.24 14.30 11.65
N SER A 82 -15.72 13.18 12.11
CA SER A 82 -16.04 12.56 13.42
C SER A 82 -15.02 11.47 13.71
N GLU A 83 -14.50 11.41 14.95
CA GLU A 83 -13.61 10.33 15.38
C GLU A 83 -14.29 8.95 15.24
N SER A 84 -15.62 8.90 15.36
CA SER A 84 -16.39 7.67 15.15
C SER A 84 -16.34 7.14 13.71
N PHE A 85 -15.87 7.91 12.74
CA PHE A 85 -15.69 7.49 11.35
C PHE A 85 -14.30 6.94 11.05
N TYR A 86 -13.39 6.93 12.03
CA TYR A 86 -12.01 6.55 11.77
C TYR A 86 -11.85 5.10 11.28
N TRP A 87 -12.76 4.20 11.64
CA TRP A 87 -12.84 2.83 11.11
C TRP A 87 -12.89 2.74 9.58
N LEU A 88 -13.34 3.80 8.89
CA LEU A 88 -13.35 3.86 7.43
C LEU A 88 -11.94 3.76 6.84
N THR A 89 -10.90 4.10 7.60
CA THR A 89 -9.50 4.01 7.18
C THR A 89 -9.18 2.64 6.62
N ALA A 90 -9.36 1.57 7.39
CA ALA A 90 -9.04 0.21 6.97
C ALA A 90 -9.89 -0.25 5.77
N TRP A 91 -11.14 0.19 5.67
CA TRP A 91 -12.01 -0.13 4.55
C TRP A 91 -11.56 0.57 3.26
N LEU A 92 -11.22 1.86 3.33
CA LEU A 92 -10.71 2.63 2.19
C LEU A 92 -9.38 2.06 1.69
N MET A 93 -8.47 1.74 2.61
CA MET A 93 -7.16 1.15 2.27
C MET A 93 -7.33 -0.22 1.64
N SER A 94 -8.16 -1.08 2.22
CA SER A 94 -8.44 -2.41 1.68
C SER A 94 -9.12 -2.35 0.31
N ALA A 95 -10.09 -1.47 0.14
CA ALA A 95 -10.80 -1.30 -1.13
C ALA A 95 -9.84 -0.83 -2.25
N SER A 96 -8.98 0.16 -1.98
CA SER A 96 -8.01 0.65 -2.96
C SER A 96 -6.97 -0.42 -3.30
N LEU A 97 -6.33 -1.00 -2.28
CA LEU A 97 -5.24 -1.95 -2.46
C LEU A 97 -5.70 -3.22 -3.18
N PHE A 98 -6.71 -3.88 -2.61
CA PHE A 98 -7.20 -5.16 -3.19
C PHE A 98 -8.03 -4.93 -4.44
N GLY A 99 -8.79 -3.83 -4.54
CA GLY A 99 -9.46 -3.44 -5.78
C GLY A 99 -8.48 -3.23 -6.92
N GLY A 100 -7.37 -2.52 -6.68
CA GLY A 100 -6.27 -2.36 -7.63
C GLY A 100 -5.60 -3.67 -7.98
N LEU A 101 -5.25 -4.49 -6.97
CA LEU A 101 -4.61 -5.80 -7.15
C LEU A 101 -5.47 -6.75 -8.00
N PHE A 102 -6.74 -6.90 -7.67
CA PHE A 102 -7.66 -7.77 -8.42
C PHE A 102 -7.85 -7.27 -9.86
N THR A 103 -8.02 -5.97 -10.03
CA THR A 103 -8.18 -5.38 -11.37
C THR A 103 -6.94 -5.59 -12.22
N LEU A 104 -5.74 -5.40 -11.67
CA LEU A 104 -4.48 -5.62 -12.37
C LEU A 104 -4.29 -7.10 -12.73
N CYS A 105 -4.46 -8.01 -11.77
CA CYS A 105 -4.30 -9.45 -12.00
C CYS A 105 -5.30 -9.99 -13.03
N LEU A 106 -6.57 -9.56 -12.98
CA LEU A 106 -7.57 -9.88 -13.98
C LEU A 106 -7.18 -9.35 -15.36
N CYS A 107 -6.71 -8.12 -15.43
CA CYS A 107 -6.25 -7.51 -16.68
C CYS A 107 -5.05 -8.27 -17.27
N LEU A 108 -4.04 -8.57 -16.46
CA LEU A 108 -2.86 -9.31 -16.90
C LEU A 108 -3.21 -10.71 -17.38
N MET A 109 -3.91 -11.51 -16.56
CA MET A 109 -4.22 -12.90 -16.92
C MET A 109 -5.16 -12.99 -18.12
N ASN A 110 -6.21 -12.16 -18.16
CA ASN A 110 -7.20 -12.25 -19.22
C ASN A 110 -6.82 -11.49 -20.50
N ARG A 111 -6.42 -10.21 -20.35
CA ARG A 111 -6.17 -9.37 -21.52
C ARG A 111 -4.76 -9.53 -22.09
N VAL A 112 -3.72 -9.70 -21.24
CA VAL A 112 -2.35 -9.85 -21.74
C VAL A 112 -2.05 -11.29 -22.10
N PHE A 113 -2.32 -12.23 -21.20
CA PHE A 113 -1.98 -13.64 -21.40
C PHE A 113 -3.09 -14.48 -22.06
N GLY A 114 -4.32 -13.95 -22.20
CA GLY A 114 -5.43 -14.65 -22.85
C GLY A 114 -6.02 -15.80 -22.03
N LEU A 115 -5.78 -15.82 -20.72
CA LEU A 115 -6.28 -16.83 -19.80
C LEU A 115 -7.67 -16.47 -19.25
N PRO A 116 -8.45 -17.46 -18.79
CA PRO A 116 -9.77 -17.20 -18.22
C PRO A 116 -9.69 -16.40 -16.91
N ARG A 117 -10.75 -15.62 -16.62
CA ARG A 117 -10.82 -14.69 -15.49
C ARG A 117 -10.52 -15.33 -14.13
N HIS A 118 -10.86 -16.59 -13.93
CA HIS A 118 -10.59 -17.29 -12.67
C HIS A 118 -9.08 -17.40 -12.34
N MET A 119 -8.20 -17.36 -13.35
CA MET A 119 -6.75 -17.32 -13.13
C MET A 119 -6.29 -15.97 -12.54
N GLY A 120 -6.87 -14.86 -13.02
CA GLY A 120 -6.62 -13.54 -12.42
C GLY A 120 -7.12 -13.48 -10.98
N ASN A 121 -8.29 -14.02 -10.69
CA ASN A 121 -8.80 -14.13 -9.32
C ASN A 121 -7.92 -15.00 -8.41
N ALA A 122 -7.41 -16.13 -8.93
CA ALA A 122 -6.53 -17.01 -8.18
C ALA A 122 -5.18 -16.33 -7.86
N LEU A 123 -4.60 -15.62 -8.84
CA LEU A 123 -3.38 -14.84 -8.64
C LEU A 123 -3.59 -13.73 -7.60
N ALA A 124 -4.62 -12.89 -7.79
CA ALA A 124 -4.91 -11.80 -6.88
C ALA A 124 -5.24 -12.28 -5.46
N GLY A 125 -6.06 -13.33 -5.35
CA GLY A 125 -6.43 -13.92 -4.06
C GLY A 125 -5.22 -14.51 -3.33
N MET A 126 -4.32 -15.22 -4.01
CA MET A 126 -3.11 -15.79 -3.38
C MET A 126 -2.12 -14.70 -2.97
N VAL A 127 -1.84 -13.73 -3.84
CA VAL A 127 -1.01 -12.57 -3.48
C VAL A 127 -1.63 -11.82 -2.30
N GLY A 128 -2.95 -11.61 -2.32
CA GLY A 128 -3.68 -10.97 -1.23
C GLY A 128 -3.60 -11.74 0.09
N ILE A 129 -3.74 -13.08 0.09
CA ILE A 129 -3.58 -13.92 1.28
C ILE A 129 -2.16 -13.78 1.85
N LEU A 130 -1.14 -13.95 1.00
CA LEU A 130 0.25 -13.83 1.43
C LEU A 130 0.54 -12.43 2.00
N TYR A 131 0.00 -11.41 1.35
CA TYR A 131 0.15 -10.03 1.82
C TYR A 131 -0.53 -9.81 3.18
N LEU A 132 -1.80 -10.21 3.33
CA LEU A 132 -2.56 -10.08 4.59
C LEU A 132 -1.92 -10.83 5.76
N LEU A 133 -1.28 -11.98 5.48
CA LEU A 133 -0.62 -12.78 6.51
C LEU A 133 0.75 -12.23 6.89
N LEU A 134 1.50 -11.71 5.94
CA LEU A 134 2.95 -11.46 6.06
C LEU A 134 3.33 -9.97 5.91
N MET A 135 2.35 -9.05 5.84
CA MET A 135 2.67 -7.63 5.69
C MET A 135 3.62 -7.18 6.83
N PRO A 136 4.72 -6.50 6.48
CA PRO A 136 5.77 -6.18 7.45
C PRO A 136 5.31 -5.28 8.60
N TYR A 137 4.47 -4.27 8.29
CA TYR A 137 4.02 -3.24 9.24
C TYR A 137 2.50 -3.03 9.09
N PRO A 138 1.67 -3.89 9.69
CA PRO A 138 0.23 -3.89 9.44
C PRO A 138 -0.51 -2.65 9.94
N SER A 139 -0.09 -2.03 11.05
CA SER A 139 -0.66 -0.76 11.53
C SER A 139 -0.51 0.35 10.48
N GLU A 140 0.66 0.45 9.87
CA GLU A 140 0.99 1.40 8.81
C GLU A 140 0.45 1.03 7.41
N THR A 141 -0.26 -0.13 7.30
CA THR A 141 -0.87 -0.56 6.04
C THR A 141 -2.36 -0.28 5.99
N LEU A 142 -3.07 -0.49 7.11
CA LEU A 142 -4.54 -0.50 7.12
C LEU A 142 -5.16 0.49 8.10
N TYR A 143 -4.49 0.82 9.21
CA TYR A 143 -5.13 1.48 10.34
C TYR A 143 -4.69 2.93 10.53
N TRP A 144 -3.41 3.22 10.65
CA TRP A 144 -2.97 4.60 10.77
C TRP A 144 -3.14 5.38 9.47
N TYR A 145 -4.13 6.30 9.44
CA TYR A 145 -4.62 6.93 8.21
C TYR A 145 -3.51 7.61 7.40
N ASN A 146 -2.72 8.50 8.01
CA ASN A 146 -1.71 9.27 7.27
C ASN A 146 -0.59 8.39 6.69
N GLY A 147 -0.18 7.35 7.41
CA GLY A 147 0.74 6.35 6.88
C GLY A 147 0.16 5.59 5.70
N CYS A 148 -1.09 5.13 5.85
CA CYS A 148 -1.78 4.30 4.87
C CYS A 148 -2.19 5.08 3.61
N ILE A 149 -2.75 6.28 3.76
CA ILE A 149 -3.22 7.09 2.63
C ILE A 149 -2.05 7.48 1.73
N TYR A 150 -0.90 7.78 2.32
CA TYR A 150 0.28 8.17 1.58
C TYR A 150 0.88 7.04 0.72
N TYR A 151 0.85 5.79 1.20
CA TYR A 151 1.47 4.66 0.54
C TYR A 151 0.46 3.65 0.00
N THR A 152 -0.30 2.99 0.87
CA THR A 152 -1.20 1.87 0.51
C THR A 152 -2.28 2.29 -0.48
N PHE A 153 -2.92 3.43 -0.22
CA PHE A 153 -3.99 3.94 -1.08
C PHE A 153 -3.49 4.25 -2.50
N PHE A 154 -2.42 5.02 -2.61
CA PHE A 154 -1.81 5.37 -3.89
C PHE A 154 -1.29 4.14 -4.63
N HIS A 155 -0.75 3.14 -3.93
CA HIS A 155 -0.29 1.90 -4.53
C HIS A 155 -1.45 1.09 -5.15
N GLY A 156 -2.60 1.02 -4.47
CA GLY A 156 -3.82 0.43 -5.02
C GLY A 156 -4.28 1.12 -6.32
N PHE A 157 -4.34 2.44 -6.31
CA PHE A 157 -4.68 3.22 -7.50
C PHE A 157 -3.62 3.15 -8.61
N ALA A 158 -2.34 2.97 -8.27
CA ALA A 158 -1.29 2.72 -9.26
C ALA A 158 -1.50 1.39 -10.01
N MET A 159 -1.86 0.32 -9.29
CA MET A 159 -2.22 -0.97 -9.92
C MET A 159 -3.44 -0.81 -10.85
N LEU A 160 -4.44 -0.04 -10.43
CA LEU A 160 -5.59 0.30 -11.27
C LEU A 160 -5.17 1.08 -12.52
N ALA A 161 -4.26 2.06 -12.39
CA ALA A 161 -3.74 2.85 -13.51
C ALA A 161 -2.99 1.98 -14.52
N VAL A 162 -2.19 1.01 -14.07
CA VAL A 162 -1.52 0.05 -14.97
C VAL A 162 -2.55 -0.79 -15.75
N ALA A 163 -3.57 -1.32 -15.07
CA ALA A 163 -4.63 -2.07 -15.72
C ALA A 163 -5.42 -1.23 -16.74
N LEU A 164 -5.71 0.02 -16.39
CA LEU A 164 -6.40 0.96 -17.28
C LEU A 164 -5.51 1.36 -18.47
N SER A 165 -4.19 1.51 -18.28
CA SER A 165 -3.23 1.77 -19.35
C SER A 165 -3.21 0.64 -20.40
N ILE A 166 -3.16 -0.63 -19.93
CA ILE A 166 -3.23 -1.80 -20.82
C ILE A 166 -4.55 -1.79 -21.62
N SER A 167 -5.66 -1.49 -20.95
CA SER A 167 -6.98 -1.43 -21.59
C SER A 167 -7.07 -0.28 -22.60
N THR A 168 -6.56 0.90 -22.26
CA THR A 168 -6.52 2.10 -23.11
C THR A 168 -5.64 1.87 -24.33
N ALA A 169 -4.47 1.25 -24.16
CA ALA A 169 -3.58 0.91 -25.27
C ALA A 169 -4.26 0.02 -26.32
N ARG A 170 -5.07 -0.93 -25.89
CA ARG A 170 -5.77 -1.90 -26.77
C ARG A 170 -7.01 -1.32 -27.44
N GLU A 171 -7.87 -0.72 -26.66
CA GLU A 171 -9.23 -0.36 -27.11
C GLU A 171 -9.39 1.13 -27.41
N GLY A 172 -8.60 2.00 -26.74
CA GLY A 172 -8.72 3.45 -26.86
C GLY A 172 -10.03 3.98 -26.24
N GLY A 173 -10.53 5.07 -26.80
CA GLY A 173 -11.76 5.74 -26.39
C GLY A 173 -11.50 6.94 -25.46
N ILE A 174 -12.24 8.04 -25.72
CA ILE A 174 -12.02 9.31 -25.02
C ILE A 174 -12.20 9.18 -23.50
N TYR A 175 -13.23 8.47 -23.04
CA TYR A 175 -13.50 8.30 -21.61
C TYR A 175 -12.35 7.57 -20.88
N ARG A 176 -11.73 6.56 -21.54
CA ARG A 176 -10.59 5.86 -20.95
C ARG A 176 -9.33 6.73 -20.91
N ILE A 177 -9.07 7.48 -21.99
CA ILE A 177 -7.93 8.40 -22.04
C ILE A 177 -8.10 9.49 -20.99
N THR A 178 -9.28 10.09 -20.87
CA THR A 178 -9.56 11.13 -19.88
C THR A 178 -9.47 10.57 -18.46
N GLY A 179 -10.13 9.42 -18.18
CA GLY A 179 -10.07 8.80 -16.87
C GLY A 179 -8.64 8.40 -16.46
N LEU A 180 -7.85 7.87 -17.40
CA LEU A 180 -6.44 7.56 -17.14
C LEU A 180 -5.61 8.83 -16.93
N SER A 181 -5.88 9.93 -17.65
CA SER A 181 -5.19 11.20 -17.47
C SER A 181 -5.49 11.83 -16.12
N LEU A 182 -6.76 11.80 -15.66
CA LEU A 182 -7.13 12.27 -14.33
C LEU A 182 -6.47 11.43 -13.24
N LEU A 183 -6.46 10.11 -13.41
CA LEU A 183 -5.78 9.20 -12.48
C LEU A 183 -4.26 9.41 -12.48
N ALA A 184 -3.66 9.69 -13.63
CA ALA A 184 -2.24 10.00 -13.78
C ALA A 184 -1.89 11.32 -13.07
N ALA A 185 -2.72 12.36 -13.20
CA ALA A 185 -2.55 13.62 -12.47
C ALA A 185 -2.63 13.42 -10.95
N PHE A 186 -3.62 12.65 -10.50
CA PHE A 186 -3.79 12.29 -9.11
C PHE A 186 -2.57 11.55 -8.55
N LEU A 187 -2.07 10.53 -9.26
CA LEU A 187 -0.93 9.70 -8.85
C LEU A 187 0.41 10.44 -8.92
N GLY A 188 0.58 11.36 -9.86
CA GLY A 188 1.78 12.20 -9.97
C GLY A 188 1.98 13.10 -8.75
N GLY A 189 0.89 13.56 -8.11
CA GLY A 189 0.92 14.33 -6.85
C GLY A 189 0.93 13.46 -5.58
N GLY A 190 1.03 12.13 -5.72
CA GLY A 190 1.11 11.18 -4.61
C GLY A 190 2.52 11.01 -4.05
N ASN A 191 2.82 9.83 -3.49
CA ASN A 191 4.16 9.58 -2.97
C ASN A 191 5.19 9.34 -4.10
N LEU A 192 6.45 9.69 -3.82
CA LEU A 192 7.54 9.61 -4.78
C LEU A 192 7.83 8.19 -5.28
N VAL A 193 7.67 7.18 -4.42
CA VAL A 193 7.94 5.77 -4.78
C VAL A 193 6.96 5.27 -5.82
N THR A 194 5.66 5.50 -5.57
CA THR A 194 4.60 5.13 -6.52
C THR A 194 4.71 5.91 -7.83
N GLY A 195 4.99 7.22 -7.74
CA GLY A 195 5.19 8.09 -8.91
C GLY A 195 6.37 7.63 -9.78
N LEU A 196 7.54 7.38 -9.17
CA LEU A 196 8.71 6.86 -9.86
C LEU A 196 8.43 5.50 -10.52
N THR A 197 7.81 4.58 -9.78
CA THR A 197 7.46 3.25 -10.29
C THR A 197 6.56 3.35 -11.52
N LEU A 198 5.55 4.22 -11.50
CA LEU A 198 4.67 4.46 -12.65
C LEU A 198 5.41 5.08 -13.84
N CYS A 199 6.33 6.01 -13.60
CA CYS A 199 7.16 6.60 -14.66
C CYS A 199 8.06 5.54 -15.33
N LEU A 200 8.67 4.63 -14.53
CA LEU A 200 9.48 3.53 -15.05
C LEU A 200 8.63 2.51 -15.84
N LEU A 201 7.43 2.19 -15.35
CA LEU A 201 6.47 1.35 -16.06
C LEU A 201 5.99 2.01 -17.36
N ALA A 202 5.71 3.31 -17.36
CA ALA A 202 5.32 4.06 -18.55
C ALA A 202 6.45 4.07 -19.59
N LEU A 203 7.69 4.33 -19.17
CA LEU A 203 8.87 4.27 -20.03
C LEU A 203 9.05 2.87 -20.64
N SER A 204 8.95 1.83 -19.82
CA SER A 204 9.02 0.43 -20.28
C SER A 204 7.93 0.12 -21.29
N GLY A 205 6.71 0.60 -21.04
CA GLY A 205 5.58 0.47 -21.96
C GLY A 205 5.81 1.18 -23.29
N VAL A 206 6.36 2.41 -23.26
CA VAL A 206 6.73 3.16 -24.48
C VAL A 206 7.76 2.40 -25.29
N VAL A 207 8.85 1.93 -24.65
CA VAL A 207 9.90 1.14 -25.34
C VAL A 207 9.29 -0.12 -25.97
N LEU A 208 8.45 -0.85 -25.24
CA LEU A 208 7.79 -2.05 -25.75
C LEU A 208 6.91 -1.75 -26.96
N LEU A 209 6.09 -0.68 -26.92
CA LEU A 209 5.21 -0.28 -28.02
C LEU A 209 6.01 0.20 -29.26
N LEU A 210 7.14 0.86 -29.06
CA LEU A 210 8.07 1.24 -30.15
C LEU A 210 8.67 0.00 -30.81
N LEU A 211 9.16 -0.97 -30.02
CA LEU A 211 9.69 -2.24 -30.54
C LEU A 211 8.64 -3.04 -31.30
N GLN A 212 7.38 -3.00 -30.84
CA GLN A 212 6.24 -3.62 -31.52
C GLN A 212 5.72 -2.80 -32.70
N LYS A 213 6.27 -1.61 -32.95
CA LYS A 213 5.80 -0.65 -33.97
C LYS A 213 4.31 -0.31 -33.83
N ASN A 214 3.77 -0.32 -32.60
CA ASN A 214 2.37 -0.05 -32.33
C ASN A 214 2.12 1.44 -32.06
N ALA A 215 2.22 2.25 -33.12
CA ALA A 215 2.01 3.70 -33.03
C ALA A 215 0.59 4.10 -32.59
N ALA A 216 -0.43 3.25 -32.83
CA ALA A 216 -1.79 3.52 -32.43
C ALA A 216 -1.94 3.47 -30.90
N ALA A 217 -1.41 2.44 -30.25
CA ALA A 217 -1.40 2.33 -28.80
C ALA A 217 -0.57 3.45 -28.14
N LEU A 218 0.59 3.77 -28.73
CA LEU A 218 1.44 4.85 -28.23
C LEU A 218 0.71 6.21 -28.25
N ARG A 219 0.02 6.53 -29.36
CA ARG A 219 -0.77 7.78 -29.46
C ARG A 219 -1.89 7.85 -28.42
N ARG A 220 -2.53 6.73 -28.09
CA ARG A 220 -3.59 6.65 -27.06
C ARG A 220 -3.07 6.91 -25.65
N LEU A 221 -1.82 6.52 -25.36
CA LEU A 221 -1.19 6.69 -24.05
C LEU A 221 -0.40 7.99 -23.91
N LEU A 222 -0.14 8.71 -24.98
CA LEU A 222 0.73 9.90 -24.97
C LEU A 222 0.27 10.95 -23.96
N ILE A 223 -1.04 11.31 -23.98
CA ILE A 223 -1.57 12.34 -23.08
C ILE A 223 -1.50 11.88 -21.62
N PRO A 224 -1.99 10.69 -21.23
CA PRO A 224 -1.85 10.21 -19.84
C PRO A 224 -0.39 10.15 -19.35
N ILE A 225 0.55 9.72 -20.20
CA ILE A 225 1.97 9.67 -19.85
C ILE A 225 2.52 11.08 -19.62
N LEU A 226 2.22 12.02 -20.52
CA LEU A 226 2.66 13.41 -20.35
C LEU A 226 2.08 14.04 -19.08
N VAL A 227 0.80 13.81 -18.80
CA VAL A 227 0.16 14.29 -17.56
C VAL A 227 0.85 13.70 -16.34
N LEU A 228 1.12 12.39 -16.31
CA LEU A 228 1.85 11.74 -15.22
C LEU A 228 3.21 12.40 -15.01
N MET A 229 4.00 12.55 -16.09
CA MET A 229 5.34 13.12 -16.01
C MET A 229 5.35 14.56 -15.52
N ILE A 230 4.44 15.41 -16.03
CA ILE A 230 4.32 16.81 -15.61
C ILE A 230 3.94 16.88 -14.13
N CYS A 231 2.89 16.17 -13.70
CA CYS A 231 2.43 16.18 -12.31
C CYS A 231 3.48 15.59 -11.35
N PHE A 232 4.20 14.55 -11.77
CA PHE A 232 5.30 13.99 -10.99
C PHE A 232 6.50 14.95 -10.91
N CYS A 233 6.85 15.65 -11.98
CA CYS A 233 7.88 16.70 -11.93
C CYS A 233 7.50 17.85 -10.99
N ILE A 234 6.23 18.30 -11.02
CA ILE A 234 5.72 19.30 -10.06
C ILE A 234 5.92 18.82 -8.63
N ASN A 235 5.67 17.53 -8.35
CA ASN A 235 5.88 16.93 -7.04
C ASN A 235 7.39 16.90 -6.67
N VAL A 236 8.23 16.33 -7.53
CA VAL A 236 9.68 16.14 -7.26
C VAL A 236 10.41 17.46 -7.04
N PHE A 237 10.07 18.50 -7.82
CA PHE A 237 10.72 19.81 -7.74
C PHE A 237 10.04 20.79 -6.77
N ALA A 238 9.27 20.28 -5.81
CA ALA A 238 8.65 21.14 -4.81
C ALA A 238 9.70 21.75 -3.86
N PRO A 239 9.60 23.06 -3.55
CA PRO A 239 10.55 23.72 -2.65
C PRO A 239 10.61 23.10 -1.26
N GLY A 240 9.53 22.50 -0.80
CA GLY A 240 9.45 21.86 0.51
C GLY A 240 10.47 20.73 0.72
N TYR A 241 10.90 20.05 -0.33
CA TYR A 241 11.94 19.01 -0.19
C TYR A 241 13.31 19.61 0.14
N ASP A 242 13.66 20.76 -0.41
CA ASP A 242 14.91 21.45 -0.10
C ASP A 242 14.90 21.91 1.37
N MET A 243 13.76 22.45 1.82
CA MET A 243 13.59 22.88 3.23
C MET A 243 13.72 21.69 4.18
N ARG A 244 13.00 20.60 3.90
CA ARG A 244 13.07 19.37 4.70
C ARG A 244 14.47 18.76 4.72
N GLN A 245 15.22 18.84 3.60
CA GLN A 245 16.57 18.28 3.52
C GLN A 245 17.55 18.97 4.45
N MET A 246 17.30 20.25 4.85
CA MET A 246 18.12 20.97 5.83
C MET A 246 18.02 20.35 7.23
N ASP A 247 16.89 19.69 7.55
CA ASP A 247 16.67 19.03 8.84
C ASP A 247 17.18 17.59 8.85
N VAL A 248 17.55 17.04 7.69
CA VAL A 248 18.02 15.66 7.56
C VAL A 248 19.55 15.63 7.51
N ASN A 249 20.17 14.94 8.46
CA ASN A 249 21.63 14.76 8.49
C ASN A 249 22.12 13.73 7.44
N HIS A 250 21.76 13.96 6.18
CA HIS A 250 22.15 13.14 5.03
C HIS A 250 22.33 14.00 3.79
N VAL A 251 23.45 13.81 3.08
CA VAL A 251 23.70 14.47 1.79
C VAL A 251 23.20 13.57 0.66
N PRO A 252 22.21 14.01 -0.14
CA PRO A 252 21.73 13.23 -1.26
C PRO A 252 22.82 12.95 -2.29
N ASP A 253 23.00 11.66 -2.63
CA ASP A 253 23.88 11.22 -3.72
C ASP A 253 23.16 10.19 -4.60
N ALA A 254 22.95 10.55 -5.87
CA ALA A 254 22.18 9.74 -6.81
C ALA A 254 22.86 8.40 -7.13
N VAL A 255 24.19 8.36 -7.22
CA VAL A 255 24.95 7.13 -7.55
C VAL A 255 24.85 6.16 -6.37
N SER A 256 25.13 6.65 -5.18
CA SER A 256 25.00 5.88 -3.93
C SER A 256 23.56 5.39 -3.75
N ALA A 257 22.57 6.26 -3.93
CA ALA A 257 21.15 5.89 -3.79
C ALA A 257 20.76 4.74 -4.74
N VAL A 258 21.16 4.80 -6.01
CA VAL A 258 20.87 3.72 -6.97
C VAL A 258 21.59 2.43 -6.56
N THR A 259 22.89 2.49 -6.24
CA THR A 259 23.68 1.31 -5.86
C THR A 259 23.10 0.64 -4.61
N GLU A 260 22.81 1.43 -3.57
CA GLU A 260 22.23 0.93 -2.33
C GLU A 260 20.80 0.38 -2.54
N SER A 261 20.02 0.97 -3.45
CA SER A 261 18.70 0.45 -3.79
C SER A 261 18.77 -0.94 -4.42
N PHE A 262 19.76 -1.20 -5.28
CA PHE A 262 19.98 -2.57 -5.81
C PHE A 262 20.45 -3.52 -4.72
N ARG A 263 21.35 -3.10 -3.85
CA ARG A 263 21.80 -3.91 -2.71
C ARG A 263 20.61 -4.26 -1.80
N LYS A 264 19.80 -3.27 -1.42
CA LYS A 264 18.59 -3.48 -0.60
C LYS A 264 17.55 -4.34 -1.32
N GLY A 265 17.35 -4.13 -2.61
CA GLY A 265 16.49 -5.00 -3.42
C GLY A 265 16.90 -6.47 -3.33
N PHE A 266 18.20 -6.77 -3.40
CA PHE A 266 18.72 -8.14 -3.24
C PHE A 266 18.50 -8.68 -1.82
N GLU A 267 18.86 -7.90 -0.81
CA GLU A 267 18.68 -8.27 0.60
C GLU A 267 17.22 -8.61 0.91
N TYR A 268 16.29 -7.74 0.53
CA TYR A 268 14.86 -7.94 0.78
C TYR A 268 14.24 -9.06 -0.06
N ALA A 269 14.71 -9.27 -1.30
CA ALA A 269 14.25 -10.39 -2.10
C ALA A 269 14.56 -11.74 -1.44
N ILE A 270 15.75 -11.87 -0.82
CA ILE A 270 16.13 -13.07 -0.04
C ILE A 270 15.36 -13.12 1.28
N PHE A 271 15.32 -11.99 2.00
CA PHE A 271 14.68 -11.91 3.32
C PHE A 271 13.19 -12.25 3.28
N TRP A 272 12.47 -11.86 2.23
CA TRP A 272 11.05 -12.17 2.07
C TRP A 272 10.77 -13.53 1.39
N CYS A 273 11.79 -14.20 0.83
CA CYS A 273 11.65 -15.53 0.26
C CYS A 273 11.55 -16.60 1.37
N ARG A 274 10.48 -16.49 2.17
CA ARG A 274 10.23 -17.38 3.32
C ARG A 274 9.31 -18.54 2.94
N LEU A 275 9.27 -19.56 3.80
CA LEU A 275 8.48 -20.77 3.58
C LEU A 275 7.01 -20.51 3.20
N PRO A 276 6.26 -19.57 3.82
CA PRO A 276 4.89 -19.27 3.40
C PRO A 276 4.80 -18.71 1.97
N VAL A 277 5.76 -17.85 1.57
CA VAL A 277 5.83 -17.32 0.21
C VAL A 277 6.09 -18.44 -0.79
N LEU A 278 7.05 -19.32 -0.50
CA LEU A 278 7.35 -20.50 -1.34
C LEU A 278 6.14 -21.44 -1.46
N GLY A 279 5.41 -21.65 -0.37
CA GLY A 279 4.16 -22.42 -0.38
C GLY A 279 3.09 -21.81 -1.27
N GLY A 280 2.88 -20.49 -1.17
CA GLY A 280 1.96 -19.76 -2.05
C GLY A 280 2.36 -19.81 -3.52
N LEU A 281 3.67 -19.68 -3.81
CA LEU A 281 4.20 -19.83 -5.16
C LEU A 281 4.04 -21.24 -5.70
N LEU A 282 4.18 -22.27 -4.85
CA LEU A 282 3.90 -23.65 -5.24
C LEU A 282 2.44 -23.84 -5.66
N VAL A 283 1.49 -23.31 -4.88
CA VAL A 283 0.05 -23.34 -5.21
C VAL A 283 -0.20 -22.63 -6.54
N LEU A 284 0.33 -21.42 -6.72
CA LEU A 284 0.22 -20.69 -7.99
C LEU A 284 0.88 -21.43 -9.14
N GLY A 285 2.05 -22.05 -8.90
CA GLY A 285 2.75 -22.87 -9.90
C GLY A 285 1.89 -24.02 -10.42
N LEU A 286 1.22 -24.75 -9.53
CA LEU A 286 0.30 -25.83 -9.92
C LEU A 286 -0.88 -25.31 -10.78
N LEU A 287 -1.45 -24.16 -10.40
CA LEU A 287 -2.53 -23.52 -11.15
C LEU A 287 -2.06 -23.04 -12.52
N PHE A 288 -0.92 -22.39 -12.59
CA PHE A 288 -0.33 -21.90 -13.82
C PHE A 288 0.00 -23.05 -14.77
N TRP A 289 0.60 -24.12 -14.24
CA TRP A 289 0.94 -25.29 -15.03
C TRP A 289 -0.28 -25.91 -15.71
N ALA A 290 -1.40 -25.98 -15.00
CA ALA A 290 -2.65 -26.49 -15.53
C ALA A 290 -3.29 -25.55 -16.57
N ALA A 291 -3.07 -24.24 -16.48
CA ALA A 291 -3.67 -23.24 -17.37
C ALA A 291 -2.83 -22.95 -18.63
N LEU A 292 -1.51 -23.18 -18.58
CA LEU A 292 -0.58 -22.86 -19.66
C LEU A 292 -0.88 -23.54 -21.01
N PRO A 293 -1.45 -24.78 -21.11
CA PRO A 293 -1.80 -25.36 -22.41
C PRO A 293 -2.74 -24.51 -23.27
N GLY A 294 -3.63 -23.76 -22.61
CA GLY A 294 -4.57 -22.84 -23.29
C GLY A 294 -4.07 -21.41 -23.43
N CYS A 295 -2.81 -21.13 -23.09
CA CYS A 295 -2.27 -19.79 -23.11
C CYS A 295 -1.74 -19.41 -24.52
N PRO A 296 -2.33 -18.42 -25.20
CA PRO A 296 -1.90 -18.00 -26.54
C PRO A 296 -0.65 -17.10 -26.52
N PHE A 297 -0.18 -16.70 -25.35
CA PHE A 297 0.94 -15.77 -25.20
C PHE A 297 2.28 -16.47 -25.49
N HIS A 298 3.14 -15.81 -26.26
CA HIS A 298 4.50 -16.29 -26.55
C HIS A 298 5.50 -15.78 -25.53
N PHE A 299 5.97 -16.65 -24.66
CA PHE A 299 6.95 -16.35 -23.64
C PHE A 299 8.35 -16.29 -24.24
N ARG A 300 8.93 -15.07 -24.32
CA ARG A 300 10.26 -14.82 -24.88
C ARG A 300 11.13 -14.11 -23.83
N PHE A 301 12.42 -14.41 -23.83
CA PHE A 301 13.44 -13.75 -23.02
C PHE A 301 13.10 -13.68 -21.49
N PRO A 302 12.82 -14.82 -20.82
CA PRO A 302 12.43 -14.82 -19.41
C PRO A 302 13.48 -14.18 -18.50
N GLY A 303 14.78 -14.35 -18.79
CA GLY A 303 15.85 -13.70 -18.05
C GLY A 303 15.80 -12.18 -18.10
N LEU A 304 15.41 -11.59 -19.27
CA LEU A 304 15.22 -10.14 -19.38
C LEU A 304 14.02 -9.65 -18.57
N VAL A 305 12.93 -10.45 -18.52
CA VAL A 305 11.75 -10.14 -17.67
C VAL A 305 12.13 -10.19 -16.19
N SER A 306 12.94 -11.16 -15.78
CA SER A 306 13.42 -11.25 -14.39
C SER A 306 14.35 -10.08 -14.04
N LEU A 307 15.26 -9.71 -14.92
CA LEU A 307 16.15 -8.55 -14.72
C LEU A 307 15.34 -7.26 -14.62
N TRP A 308 14.39 -7.06 -15.53
CA TRP A 308 13.50 -5.89 -15.50
C TRP A 308 12.67 -5.84 -14.19
N SER A 309 12.13 -6.98 -13.75
CA SER A 309 11.38 -7.07 -12.50
C SER A 309 12.25 -6.72 -11.30
N TYR A 310 13.51 -7.19 -11.29
CA TYR A 310 14.47 -6.86 -10.24
C TYR A 310 14.85 -5.36 -10.24
N CYS A 311 15.08 -4.78 -11.42
CA CYS A 311 15.33 -3.33 -11.54
C CYS A 311 14.15 -2.52 -11.03
N LEU A 312 12.91 -2.88 -11.42
CA LEU A 312 11.71 -2.18 -10.99
C LEU A 312 11.49 -2.28 -9.47
N PHE A 313 11.69 -3.47 -8.91
CA PHE A 313 11.61 -3.72 -7.49
C PHE A 313 12.67 -2.91 -6.70
N SER A 314 13.92 -2.94 -7.15
CA SER A 314 15.02 -2.20 -6.51
C SER A 314 14.79 -0.68 -6.58
N ALA A 315 14.26 -0.17 -7.69
CA ALA A 315 13.97 1.26 -7.86
C ALA A 315 12.97 1.81 -6.84
N MET A 316 12.13 0.97 -6.23
CA MET A 316 11.19 1.40 -5.18
C MET A 316 11.89 1.87 -3.90
N PHE A 317 13.11 1.44 -3.63
CA PHE A 317 13.92 1.93 -2.50
C PHE A 317 14.62 3.27 -2.81
N CYS A 318 14.80 3.61 -4.10
CA CYS A 318 15.64 4.73 -4.53
C CYS A 318 15.22 6.10 -3.95
N PRO A 319 13.92 6.49 -3.89
CA PRO A 319 13.56 7.79 -3.33
C PRO A 319 13.97 7.95 -1.86
N SER A 320 13.83 6.90 -1.05
CA SER A 320 14.21 6.95 0.37
C SER A 320 15.73 6.93 0.56
N MET A 321 16.44 6.08 -0.20
CA MET A 321 17.90 6.06 -0.22
C MET A 321 18.50 7.42 -0.62
N TYR A 322 17.91 8.07 -1.62
CA TYR A 322 18.34 9.39 -2.05
C TYR A 322 18.10 10.46 -0.97
N ALA A 323 16.89 10.51 -0.42
CA ALA A 323 16.51 11.58 0.49
C ALA A 323 17.04 11.39 1.93
N GLN A 324 17.23 10.17 2.40
CA GLN A 324 17.46 9.86 3.81
C GLN A 324 18.61 8.87 4.08
N GLY A 325 19.13 8.21 3.06
CA GLY A 325 20.24 7.26 3.18
C GLY A 325 19.86 5.88 3.76
N TRP A 326 18.56 5.55 3.89
CA TRP A 326 18.07 4.28 4.39
C TRP A 326 16.83 3.79 3.63
N GLU A 327 16.43 2.52 3.85
CA GLU A 327 15.36 1.85 3.09
C GLU A 327 13.95 2.41 3.27
N GLY A 328 13.77 3.35 4.18
CA GLY A 328 12.52 4.04 4.44
C GLY A 328 11.60 3.37 5.46
N PRO A 329 10.51 4.06 5.85
CA PRO A 329 9.61 3.63 6.92
C PRO A 329 8.83 2.36 6.57
N GLY A 330 8.23 1.74 7.58
CA GLY A 330 7.47 0.50 7.46
C GLY A 330 6.39 0.55 6.39
N ARG A 331 5.67 1.66 6.30
CA ARG A 331 4.63 1.90 5.28
C ARG A 331 5.15 1.87 3.84
N LEU A 332 6.40 2.26 3.60
CA LEU A 332 7.06 2.08 2.30
C LEU A 332 7.36 0.60 2.05
N GLN A 333 7.93 -0.09 3.04
CA GLN A 333 8.26 -1.50 2.90
C GLN A 333 7.01 -2.35 2.62
N ASN A 334 5.84 -1.97 3.12
CA ASN A 334 4.57 -2.64 2.86
C ASN A 334 4.21 -2.64 1.36
N ILE A 335 4.31 -1.51 0.66
CA ILE A 335 4.00 -1.45 -0.78
C ILE A 335 5.08 -2.12 -1.63
N VAL A 336 6.34 -2.07 -1.20
CA VAL A 336 7.46 -2.80 -1.84
C VAL A 336 7.24 -4.30 -1.71
N PHE A 337 6.81 -4.79 -0.53
CA PHE A 337 6.48 -6.20 -0.32
C PHE A 337 5.29 -6.66 -1.16
N CYS A 338 4.23 -5.86 -1.29
CA CYS A 338 3.12 -6.16 -2.18
C CYS A 338 3.58 -6.32 -3.63
N SER A 339 4.41 -5.39 -4.11
CA SER A 339 5.01 -5.46 -5.44
C SER A 339 5.91 -6.67 -5.62
N TYR A 340 6.72 -7.02 -4.60
CA TYR A 340 7.55 -8.21 -4.61
C TYR A 340 6.73 -9.48 -4.81
N LEU A 341 5.67 -9.68 -4.04
CA LEU A 341 4.79 -10.87 -4.16
C LEU A 341 4.19 -10.98 -5.57
N LEU A 342 3.73 -9.86 -6.14
CA LEU A 342 3.17 -9.84 -7.49
C LEU A 342 4.25 -10.13 -8.55
N LEU A 343 5.41 -9.50 -8.47
CA LEU A 343 6.49 -9.67 -9.43
C LEU A 343 7.06 -11.09 -9.42
N ILE A 344 7.27 -11.69 -8.24
CA ILE A 344 7.79 -13.06 -8.15
C ILE A 344 6.77 -14.08 -8.66
N ALA A 345 5.48 -13.88 -8.41
CA ALA A 345 4.41 -14.73 -8.94
C ALA A 345 4.32 -14.63 -10.48
N LEU A 346 4.44 -13.43 -11.03
CA LEU A 346 4.45 -13.20 -12.49
C LEU A 346 5.72 -13.77 -13.15
N ASN A 347 6.88 -13.69 -12.49
CA ASN A 347 8.10 -14.32 -12.96
C ASN A 347 7.97 -15.84 -12.99
N LEU A 348 7.42 -16.45 -11.94
CA LEU A 348 7.13 -17.88 -11.91
C LEU A 348 6.27 -18.30 -13.10
N PHE A 349 5.16 -17.59 -13.32
CA PHE A 349 4.25 -17.82 -14.47
C PHE A 349 5.00 -17.72 -15.80
N TYR A 350 5.82 -16.69 -15.97
CA TYR A 350 6.54 -16.42 -17.20
C TYR A 350 7.59 -17.49 -17.51
N TRP A 351 8.37 -17.93 -16.51
CA TRP A 351 9.36 -19.00 -16.66
C TRP A 351 8.70 -20.34 -16.96
N MET A 352 7.61 -20.68 -16.28
CA MET A 352 6.86 -21.92 -16.53
C MET A 352 6.29 -21.93 -17.97
N GLY A 353 5.77 -20.81 -18.44
CA GLY A 353 5.29 -20.67 -19.82
C GLY A 353 6.39 -20.88 -20.86
N TRP A 354 7.55 -20.29 -20.61
CA TRP A 354 8.71 -20.42 -21.49
C TRP A 354 9.25 -21.86 -21.53
N LEU A 355 9.40 -22.53 -20.40
CA LEU A 355 9.83 -23.93 -20.32
C LEU A 355 8.87 -24.86 -21.08
N ARG A 356 7.58 -24.63 -20.89
CA ARG A 356 6.55 -25.44 -21.55
C ARG A 356 6.55 -25.28 -23.08
N GLN A 357 6.75 -24.07 -23.59
CA GLN A 357 6.80 -23.81 -25.04
C GLN A 357 8.04 -24.38 -25.71
N ARG A 358 9.11 -24.67 -24.97
CA ARG A 358 10.31 -25.35 -25.50
C ARG A 358 10.16 -26.86 -25.64
N GLY A 359 9.06 -27.42 -25.21
CA GLY A 359 8.85 -28.88 -25.23
C GLY A 359 9.67 -29.65 -24.20
N GLU A 360 10.36 -28.94 -23.28
CA GLU A 360 11.18 -29.55 -22.23
C GLU A 360 10.30 -30.15 -21.11
N ALA A 361 9.03 -29.80 -21.07
CA ALA A 361 8.05 -30.36 -20.15
C ALA A 361 7.19 -31.40 -20.84
N LYS A 362 7.46 -32.69 -20.59
CA LYS A 362 6.54 -33.76 -20.98
C LYS A 362 5.14 -33.48 -20.44
N GLU A 363 4.10 -33.82 -21.23
CA GLU A 363 2.71 -33.75 -20.81
C GLU A 363 2.45 -34.63 -19.58
N THR A 364 2.82 -34.19 -18.42
CA THR A 364 2.27 -34.72 -17.17
C THR A 364 0.92 -34.01 -16.99
N ALA A 365 -0.10 -34.57 -17.63
CA ALA A 365 -1.47 -34.20 -17.34
C ALA A 365 -1.76 -34.58 -15.89
N VAL A 366 -1.58 -33.63 -14.98
CA VAL A 366 -2.13 -33.75 -13.62
C VAL A 366 -3.64 -33.80 -13.81
N GLY A 367 -4.21 -34.96 -13.62
CA GLY A 367 -5.62 -35.19 -13.88
C GLY A 367 -6.49 -34.21 -13.09
N PRO A 368 -7.62 -33.74 -13.62
CA PRO A 368 -8.45 -32.68 -13.01
C PRO A 368 -8.95 -33.02 -11.60
N ARG A 369 -8.85 -34.29 -11.16
CA ARG A 369 -9.21 -34.74 -9.81
C ARG A 369 -8.06 -34.65 -8.80
N LEU A 370 -6.79 -34.74 -9.24
CA LEU A 370 -5.62 -34.63 -8.36
C LEU A 370 -5.28 -33.16 -8.01
N LEU A 371 -5.56 -32.26 -8.92
CA LEU A 371 -5.20 -30.84 -8.74
C LEU A 371 -5.84 -30.18 -7.51
N PRO A 372 -7.15 -30.38 -7.17
CA PRO A 372 -7.72 -29.87 -5.91
C PRO A 372 -7.04 -30.43 -4.66
N THR A 373 -6.68 -31.71 -4.69
CA THR A 373 -6.02 -32.39 -3.56
C THR A 373 -4.59 -31.86 -3.36
N LEU A 374 -3.86 -31.66 -4.46
CA LEU A 374 -2.50 -31.10 -4.41
C LEU A 374 -2.50 -29.65 -3.93
N VAL A 375 -3.50 -28.85 -4.34
CA VAL A 375 -3.64 -27.47 -3.87
C VAL A 375 -4.06 -27.42 -2.40
N ALA A 376 -4.97 -28.27 -1.95
CA ALA A 376 -5.33 -28.38 -0.55
C ALA A 376 -4.13 -28.81 0.31
N LEU A 377 -3.35 -29.80 -0.17
CA LEU A 377 -2.10 -30.24 0.47
C LEU A 377 -1.01 -29.17 0.48
N ALA A 378 -0.95 -28.29 -0.53
CA ALA A 378 0.02 -27.19 -0.59
C ALA A 378 -0.45 -25.96 0.20
N LEU A 379 -1.76 -25.72 0.32
CA LEU A 379 -2.33 -24.67 1.19
C LEU A 379 -2.17 -25.04 2.68
N CYS A 380 -2.26 -26.31 3.05
CA CYS A 380 -2.11 -26.76 4.44
C CYS A 380 -0.76 -26.37 5.06
N PRO A 381 0.42 -26.60 4.43
CA PRO A 381 1.70 -26.15 4.96
C PRO A 381 1.85 -24.62 4.99
N VAL A 382 1.24 -23.89 4.03
CA VAL A 382 1.22 -22.43 4.04
C VAL A 382 0.46 -21.91 5.25
N LEU A 383 -0.71 -22.47 5.52
CA LEU A 383 -1.52 -22.14 6.69
C LEU A 383 -0.86 -22.59 8.00
N LEU A 384 -0.20 -23.78 8.01
CA LEU A 384 0.52 -24.29 9.17
C LEU A 384 1.83 -23.52 9.43
N ALA A 385 2.60 -23.18 8.38
CA ALA A 385 3.80 -22.34 8.51
C ALA A 385 3.42 -20.91 8.90
N ALA A 386 2.32 -20.40 8.35
CA ALA A 386 1.71 -19.18 8.83
C ALA A 386 1.32 -19.31 10.31
N SER A 387 0.69 -20.40 10.74
CA SER A 387 0.31 -20.62 12.13
C SER A 387 1.50 -20.84 13.09
N ALA A 388 2.59 -21.46 12.64
CA ALA A 388 3.82 -21.64 13.42
C ALA A 388 4.63 -20.34 13.60
N MET A 389 4.54 -19.40 12.63
CA MET A 389 5.07 -18.04 12.77
C MET A 389 4.18 -17.17 13.68
N LEU A 390 3.00 -17.65 14.10
CA LEU A 390 2.00 -16.99 14.94
C LEU A 390 2.48 -16.58 16.34
N ARG A 391 3.64 -17.04 16.77
CA ARG A 391 4.22 -16.64 18.06
C ARG A 391 4.87 -15.25 18.03
N GLY A 392 4.82 -14.52 16.93
CA GLY A 392 5.44 -13.20 16.85
C GLY A 392 5.20 -12.41 15.56
N GLY A 393 3.95 -12.17 15.09
CA GLY A 393 3.75 -11.10 14.13
C GLY A 393 2.95 -11.38 12.86
N ILE A 394 2.04 -12.35 12.85
CA ILE A 394 1.09 -12.49 11.74
C ILE A 394 -0.15 -11.65 12.03
N SER A 395 -0.49 -10.76 11.09
CA SER A 395 -1.58 -9.80 11.23
C SER A 395 -2.91 -10.46 11.61
N LEU A 396 -3.25 -11.60 10.99
CA LEU A 396 -4.50 -12.31 11.30
C LEU A 396 -4.56 -12.85 12.73
N ALA A 397 -3.44 -13.38 13.25
CA ALA A 397 -3.39 -13.88 14.62
C ALA A 397 -3.43 -12.75 15.65
N SER A 398 -2.72 -11.66 15.35
CA SER A 398 -2.79 -10.46 16.18
C SER A 398 -4.21 -9.91 16.24
N ALA A 399 -4.93 -9.86 15.10
CA ALA A 399 -6.33 -9.45 15.06
C ALA A 399 -7.22 -10.38 15.89
N TYR A 400 -7.08 -11.70 15.71
CA TYR A 400 -7.85 -12.68 16.48
C TYR A 400 -7.57 -12.57 17.98
N THR A 401 -6.30 -12.42 18.37
CA THR A 401 -5.89 -12.25 19.77
C THR A 401 -6.47 -10.97 20.37
N ALA A 402 -6.35 -9.84 19.67
CA ALA A 402 -6.88 -8.56 20.13
C ALA A 402 -8.40 -8.59 20.31
N LEU A 403 -9.12 -9.28 19.41
CA LEU A 403 -10.58 -9.43 19.50
C LEU A 403 -11.01 -10.41 20.57
N SER A 404 -10.40 -11.61 20.63
CA SER A 404 -10.83 -12.69 21.53
C SER A 404 -10.49 -12.43 23.01
N ARG A 405 -9.38 -11.69 23.27
CA ARG A 405 -8.99 -11.30 24.63
C ARG A 405 -9.61 -9.98 25.08
N GLY A 406 -10.40 -9.32 24.24
CA GLY A 406 -10.99 -8.02 24.56
C GLY A 406 -10.01 -6.84 24.54
N GLN A 407 -8.73 -7.06 24.17
CA GLN A 407 -7.67 -6.06 24.15
C GLN A 407 -8.06 -4.83 23.30
N ALA A 408 -8.62 -5.05 22.10
CA ALA A 408 -9.08 -3.98 21.22
C ALA A 408 -10.21 -3.15 21.85
N ALA A 409 -11.12 -3.79 22.60
CA ALA A 409 -12.23 -3.10 23.26
C ALA A 409 -11.72 -2.22 24.42
N VAL A 410 -10.75 -2.72 25.21
CA VAL A 410 -10.12 -1.94 26.30
C VAL A 410 -9.40 -0.74 25.72
N TYR A 411 -8.56 -0.93 24.69
CA TYR A 411 -7.86 0.15 23.99
C TYR A 411 -8.82 1.25 23.50
N TYR A 412 -9.92 0.87 22.87
CA TYR A 412 -10.94 1.81 22.41
C TYR A 412 -11.63 2.55 23.55
N GLN A 413 -11.94 1.86 24.66
CA GLN A 413 -12.52 2.49 25.85
C GLN A 413 -11.57 3.52 26.48
N GLU A 414 -10.28 3.20 26.58
CA GLU A 414 -9.26 4.14 27.05
C GLU A 414 -9.13 5.35 26.12
N ALA A 415 -9.17 5.14 24.79
CA ALA A 415 -9.19 6.22 23.81
C ALA A 415 -10.44 7.11 23.95
N GLN A 416 -11.62 6.53 24.18
CA GLN A 416 -12.84 7.29 24.43
C GLN A 416 -12.75 8.10 25.74
N ALA A 417 -12.14 7.55 26.80
CA ALA A 417 -11.92 8.27 28.04
C ALA A 417 -10.97 9.48 27.85
N ARG A 418 -9.90 9.32 27.04
CA ARG A 418 -9.04 10.44 26.64
C ARG A 418 -9.80 11.51 25.85
N LEU A 419 -10.68 11.08 24.95
CA LEU A 419 -11.47 11.97 24.11
C LEU A 419 -12.44 12.84 24.91
N VAL A 420 -13.00 12.33 26.01
CA VAL A 420 -13.84 13.12 26.94
C VAL A 420 -13.04 14.29 27.52
N ILE A 421 -11.80 14.06 27.96
CA ILE A 421 -10.91 15.11 28.50
C ILE A 421 -10.51 16.11 27.40
N LEU A 422 -10.16 15.61 26.21
CA LEU A 422 -9.72 16.43 25.10
C LEU A 422 -10.84 17.35 24.57
N LYS A 423 -12.09 16.90 24.59
CA LYS A 423 -13.25 17.68 24.11
C LYS A 423 -13.85 18.62 25.17
N ASP A 424 -13.46 18.51 26.44
CA ASP A 424 -13.97 19.39 27.48
C ASP A 424 -13.32 20.79 27.39
N PRO A 425 -14.06 21.84 27.00
CA PRO A 425 -13.49 23.18 26.82
C PRO A 425 -13.03 23.83 28.14
N SER A 426 -13.45 23.30 29.31
CA SER A 426 -13.01 23.80 30.61
C SER A 426 -11.59 23.34 30.97
N ILE A 427 -11.12 22.24 30.35
CA ILE A 427 -9.79 21.67 30.57
C ILE A 427 -8.80 22.32 29.60
N ARG A 428 -7.89 23.14 30.10
CA ARG A 428 -6.85 23.81 29.29
C ARG A 428 -5.60 22.94 29.14
N VAL A 429 -5.21 22.25 30.20
CA VAL A 429 -4.09 21.29 30.22
C VAL A 429 -4.69 19.89 30.35
N ALA A 430 -4.57 19.09 29.30
CA ALA A 430 -5.13 17.74 29.26
C ALA A 430 -4.07 16.74 29.72
N GLU A 431 -4.28 16.17 30.92
CA GLU A 431 -3.48 15.08 31.47
C GLU A 431 -4.10 13.75 31.07
N LEU A 432 -3.40 12.96 30.26
CA LEU A 432 -3.89 11.69 29.71
C LEU A 432 -3.07 10.52 30.28
N LYS A 433 -3.74 9.40 30.54
CA LYS A 433 -3.08 8.17 30.98
C LYS A 433 -2.57 7.39 29.76
N PRO A 434 -1.42 6.68 29.86
CA PRO A 434 -0.95 5.78 28.81
C PRO A 434 -1.97 4.64 28.60
N TYR A 435 -1.99 4.09 27.38
CA TYR A 435 -2.75 2.89 27.11
C TYR A 435 -2.19 1.69 27.90
N SER A 436 -3.07 0.87 28.48
CA SER A 436 -2.65 -0.24 29.34
C SER A 436 -2.06 -1.42 28.58
N ASP A 437 -2.69 -1.80 27.45
CA ASP A 437 -2.28 -2.91 26.58
C ASP A 437 -2.75 -2.67 25.14
N PRO A 438 -2.09 -1.76 24.40
CA PRO A 438 -2.52 -1.39 23.06
C PRO A 438 -2.31 -2.54 22.06
N PRO A 439 -3.30 -2.85 21.17
CA PRO A 439 -3.17 -3.89 20.17
C PRO A 439 -2.13 -3.55 19.11
N TYR A 440 -1.20 -4.46 18.84
CA TYR A 440 -0.12 -4.29 17.86
C TYR A 440 -0.59 -3.79 16.49
N LEU A 441 -1.79 -4.18 16.04
CA LEU A 441 -2.31 -3.79 14.73
C LEU A 441 -2.88 -2.37 14.70
N LEU A 442 -3.48 -1.91 15.81
CA LEU A 442 -4.14 -0.60 15.88
C LEU A 442 -3.22 0.49 16.40
N PHE A 443 -2.20 0.11 17.16
CA PHE A 443 -1.29 1.05 17.80
C PHE A 443 -0.10 1.36 16.90
N PHE A 444 0.09 2.63 16.58
CA PHE A 444 1.26 3.11 15.87
C PHE A 444 2.18 3.91 16.78
N ASP A 445 1.64 4.93 17.47
CA ASP A 445 2.41 5.82 18.35
C ASP A 445 1.49 6.38 19.44
N ASP A 446 2.07 6.90 20.52
CA ASP A 446 1.36 7.58 21.62
C ASP A 446 2.02 8.93 21.91
N LEU A 447 1.47 9.62 22.90
CA LEU A 447 1.99 10.85 23.48
C LEU A 447 3.21 10.56 24.37
N TYR A 448 3.88 11.63 24.76
CA TYR A 448 5.02 11.60 25.65
C TYR A 448 4.73 12.40 26.94
N ASP A 449 5.58 12.24 27.94
CA ASP A 449 5.59 13.03 29.17
C ASP A 449 6.08 14.46 28.94
N ASP A 450 6.79 14.69 27.81
CA ASP A 450 7.22 16.02 27.37
C ASP A 450 6.09 16.72 26.59
N PRO A 451 5.51 17.84 27.12
CA PRO A 451 4.47 18.57 26.43
C PRO A 451 4.95 19.22 25.11
N ASP A 452 6.26 19.42 24.96
CA ASP A 452 6.87 19.99 23.75
C ASP A 452 7.17 18.94 22.67
N ALA A 453 6.96 17.66 22.95
CA ALA A 453 7.01 16.62 21.92
C ALA A 453 6.01 16.93 20.81
N TRP A 454 6.39 16.66 19.56
CA TRP A 454 5.55 17.04 18.41
C TRP A 454 4.17 16.36 18.44
N GLN A 455 4.07 15.12 18.93
CA GLN A 455 2.79 14.40 19.07
C GLN A 455 1.84 15.12 20.04
N ASN A 456 2.40 15.61 21.15
CA ASN A 456 1.66 16.32 22.20
C ASN A 456 1.17 17.68 21.70
N ARG A 457 2.06 18.45 21.04
CA ARG A 457 1.72 19.76 20.46
C ARG A 457 0.66 19.65 19.37
N ASP A 458 0.78 18.65 18.49
CA ASP A 458 -0.16 18.49 17.38
C ASP A 458 -1.55 18.10 17.88
N MET A 459 -1.64 17.20 18.88
CA MET A 459 -2.91 16.88 19.54
C MET A 459 -3.48 18.08 20.29
N ALA A 460 -2.63 18.87 21.00
CA ALA A 460 -3.07 20.08 21.66
C ALA A 460 -3.67 21.10 20.68
N ASN A 461 -3.01 21.32 19.55
CA ASN A 461 -3.51 22.20 18.49
C ASN A 461 -4.85 21.71 17.91
N TYR A 462 -5.01 20.40 17.70
CA TYR A 462 -6.22 19.80 17.13
C TYR A 462 -7.44 20.00 18.04
N TYR A 463 -7.27 19.84 19.37
CA TYR A 463 -8.35 19.98 20.36
C TYR A 463 -8.35 21.34 21.08
N GLU A 464 -7.60 22.33 20.58
CA GLU A 464 -7.50 23.69 21.14
C GLU A 464 -7.14 23.70 22.64
N LYS A 465 -6.18 22.84 23.03
CA LYS A 465 -5.62 22.78 24.38
C LYS A 465 -4.35 23.64 24.47
N GLU A 466 -4.07 24.17 25.68
CA GLU A 466 -2.78 24.81 25.94
C GLU A 466 -1.65 23.79 25.94
N GLN A 467 -1.91 22.62 26.55
CA GLN A 467 -0.97 21.51 26.61
C GLN A 467 -1.73 20.17 26.67
N VAL A 468 -1.12 19.13 26.13
CA VAL A 468 -1.50 17.73 26.32
C VAL A 468 -0.29 16.98 26.81
N ILE A 469 -0.43 16.22 27.90
CA ILE A 469 0.68 15.56 28.59
C ILE A 469 0.28 14.13 28.89
N LEU A 470 1.19 13.18 28.70
CA LEU A 470 1.00 11.81 29.16
C LEU A 470 1.50 11.72 30.61
N VAL A 471 0.61 11.41 31.53
CA VAL A 471 0.99 11.26 32.95
C VAL A 471 1.14 9.78 33.31
N PRO A 472 2.19 9.39 34.06
CA PRO A 472 2.38 8.00 34.47
C PRO A 472 1.14 7.46 35.20
N GLN A 473 0.83 6.18 35.01
CA GLN A 473 -0.13 5.52 35.89
C GLN A 473 0.47 5.53 37.31
N GLU A 474 -0.26 6.08 38.28
CA GLU A 474 0.09 5.87 39.66
C GLU A 474 0.15 4.35 39.91
N THR A 475 1.32 3.85 40.26
CA THR A 475 1.49 2.46 40.71
C THR A 475 0.71 2.30 42.00
N ALA A 476 -0.46 1.66 41.91
CA ALA A 476 -1.30 1.34 43.06
C ALA A 476 -0.63 0.25 43.92
#